data_144a03f52d6a42d6e394f7b1df1bb28c
#
_entry.id   144a03f52d6a42d6e394f7b1df1bb28c
#
_cell.length_a   1.000
_cell.length_b   1.000
_cell.length_c   1.000
_cell.angle_alpha   90.00
_cell.angle_beta   90.00
_cell.angle_gamma   90.00
#
_symmetry.space_group_name_H-M   'P 1'
#
loop_
_entity.id
_entity.type
_entity.pdbx_description
1 polymer ?
#
loop_
_entity_poly.entity_id
_entity_poly.type
_entity_poly.pdbx_seq_one_letter_code
_entity_poly.pdbx_strand_id
1 'polypeptide(L)'
;MDIKKVLLLGGSGFVGTYIANRLSQRGIEVTIPTRRRERTKALIIQPNVEMPEVNINSEEALVALMQGKDAVINLVGILHSRDVVLPYSKDFAEAHVELPKRIVAACKKAGVRRLLHMSALGASPQAPSEYLRSKGDGEAIVMAAQGELDVTVFRPSVIFGLGDSFLSMFASVLRKLPFFPLGFGHARFQPVWAADVADAYVDSLGNAATFGQAYDLVGPRIYTLRELVDYTAELVGSKARIIALSEGWAYLQAGLMWLSPKPLMSPDNLRSMEVDSVCDGKCNLPANWHPTALEAIAPTYIAHNTPKGKLDSFRFRAGR
;
A
#
# COMPACT_ATOMS: atom_id res chain seq x y z
N MET A 1 11.06 10.53 21.54
CA MET A 1 10.92 11.81 20.79
C MET A 1 9.47 12.28 20.92
N ASP A 2 9.23 13.55 21.18
CA ASP A 2 7.86 14.11 21.18
C ASP A 2 7.57 14.61 19.76
N ILE A 3 6.77 13.86 19.00
CA ILE A 3 6.42 14.14 17.59
C ILE A 3 5.08 14.85 17.56
N LYS A 4 5.07 16.08 17.07
CA LYS A 4 3.87 16.94 16.97
C LYS A 4 3.48 17.28 15.54
N LYS A 5 4.45 17.31 14.61
CA LYS A 5 4.24 17.74 13.21
C LYS A 5 4.83 16.71 12.25
N VAL A 6 3.97 16.12 11.43
CA VAL A 6 4.35 15.06 10.50
C VAL A 6 4.07 15.47 9.06
N LEU A 7 5.05 15.28 8.18
CA LEU A 7 4.83 15.31 6.73
C LEU A 7 4.49 13.89 6.24
N LEU A 8 3.30 13.70 5.67
CA LEU A 8 2.81 12.41 5.19
C LEU A 8 2.72 12.40 3.65
N LEU A 9 3.78 11.92 2.99
CA LEU A 9 3.85 11.75 1.55
C LEU A 9 3.04 10.52 1.13
N GLY A 10 2.12 10.69 0.19
CA GLY A 10 1.14 9.65 -0.18
C GLY A 10 -0.04 9.53 0.78
N GLY A 11 -0.22 10.48 1.70
CA GLY A 11 -1.26 10.49 2.72
C GLY A 11 -2.69 10.51 2.17
N SER A 12 -2.89 10.97 0.94
CA SER A 12 -4.18 10.94 0.24
C SER A 12 -4.55 9.56 -0.34
N GLY A 13 -3.66 8.58 -0.26
CA GLY A 13 -3.89 7.21 -0.71
C GLY A 13 -4.64 6.36 0.31
N PHE A 14 -4.87 5.09 -0.03
CA PHE A 14 -5.60 4.12 0.80
C PHE A 14 -5.01 4.03 2.22
N VAL A 15 -3.78 3.55 2.36
CA VAL A 15 -3.13 3.40 3.68
C VAL A 15 -2.88 4.76 4.34
N GLY A 16 -2.52 5.77 3.53
CA GLY A 16 -2.28 7.12 4.02
C GLY A 16 -3.46 7.73 4.75
N THR A 17 -4.69 7.45 4.31
CA THR A 17 -5.91 7.89 4.99
C THR A 17 -6.05 7.28 6.39
N TYR A 18 -5.71 6.01 6.57
CA TYR A 18 -5.71 5.37 7.90
C TYR A 18 -4.66 5.99 8.81
N ILE A 19 -3.44 6.19 8.31
CA ILE A 19 -2.35 6.82 9.09
C ILE A 19 -2.72 8.27 9.46
N ALA A 20 -3.24 9.06 8.53
CA ALA A 20 -3.67 10.43 8.78
C ALA A 20 -4.75 10.49 9.88
N ASN A 21 -5.73 9.57 9.84
CA ASN A 21 -6.76 9.45 10.86
C ASN A 21 -6.16 9.15 12.25
N ARG A 22 -5.21 8.19 12.33
CA ARG A 22 -4.55 7.84 13.60
C ARG A 22 -3.71 9.00 14.15
N LEU A 23 -2.95 9.69 13.29
CA LEU A 23 -2.17 10.87 13.68
C LEU A 23 -3.07 11.98 14.22
N SER A 24 -4.15 12.29 13.50
CA SER A 24 -5.12 13.32 13.92
C SER A 24 -5.79 12.96 15.25
N GLN A 25 -6.17 11.70 15.49
CA GLN A 25 -6.73 11.24 16.77
C GLN A 25 -5.75 11.41 17.94
N ARG A 26 -4.43 11.40 17.68
CA ARG A 26 -3.38 11.66 18.68
C ARG A 26 -3.04 13.15 18.81
N GLY A 27 -3.76 14.03 18.14
CA GLY A 27 -3.51 15.46 18.19
C GLY A 27 -2.27 15.92 17.41
N ILE A 28 -1.71 15.07 16.54
CA ILE A 28 -0.53 15.37 15.72
C ILE A 28 -0.97 16.18 14.49
N GLU A 29 -0.28 17.27 14.19
CA GLU A 29 -0.46 18.06 12.97
C GLU A 29 0.10 17.30 11.77
N VAL A 30 -0.72 17.12 10.73
CA VAL A 30 -0.36 16.35 9.54
C VAL A 30 -0.40 17.22 8.31
N THR A 31 0.72 17.32 7.61
CA THR A 31 0.77 17.96 6.27
C THR A 31 0.79 16.87 5.20
N ILE A 32 -0.20 16.89 4.30
CA ILE A 32 -0.36 15.91 3.22
C ILE A 32 -0.28 16.64 1.89
N PRO A 33 0.89 16.72 1.24
CA PRO A 33 0.97 17.29 -0.10
C PRO A 33 0.19 16.42 -1.09
N THR A 34 -0.62 17.07 -1.93
CA THR A 34 -1.45 16.39 -2.92
C THR A 34 -1.40 17.10 -4.26
N ARG A 35 -1.64 16.39 -5.34
CA ARG A 35 -1.80 16.97 -6.69
C ARG A 35 -3.20 17.49 -6.94
N ARG A 36 -4.21 17.01 -6.19
CA ARG A 36 -5.62 17.36 -6.33
C ARG A 36 -6.34 17.20 -5.00
N ARG A 37 -6.51 18.28 -4.28
CA ARG A 37 -7.15 18.32 -2.95
C ARG A 37 -8.57 17.75 -2.94
N GLU A 38 -9.32 17.98 -4.00
CA GLU A 38 -10.74 17.59 -4.11
C GLU A 38 -11.01 16.09 -4.03
N ARG A 39 -9.98 15.26 -4.27
CA ARG A 39 -10.12 13.79 -4.24
C ARG A 39 -10.17 13.18 -2.85
N THR A 40 -9.86 13.95 -1.80
CA THR A 40 -9.69 13.46 -0.42
C THR A 40 -10.57 14.21 0.58
N LYS A 41 -11.85 14.37 0.25
CA LYS A 41 -12.82 15.12 1.05
C LYS A 41 -12.88 14.70 2.53
N ALA A 42 -12.69 13.40 2.82
CA ALA A 42 -12.72 12.88 4.19
C ALA A 42 -11.57 13.39 5.08
N LEU A 43 -10.42 13.77 4.49
CA LEU A 43 -9.27 14.30 5.23
C LEU A 43 -9.36 15.82 5.41
N ILE A 44 -10.03 16.54 4.50
CA ILE A 44 -10.15 18.01 4.55
C ILE A 44 -10.91 18.49 5.79
N ILE A 45 -11.83 17.68 6.31
CA ILE A 45 -12.65 18.02 7.49
C ILE A 45 -11.93 17.81 8.83
N GLN A 46 -10.72 17.24 8.82
CA GLN A 46 -9.96 17.02 10.05
C GLN A 46 -9.21 18.29 10.46
N PRO A 47 -9.34 18.75 11.73
CA PRO A 47 -8.80 20.03 12.15
C PRO A 47 -7.27 20.11 12.11
N ASN A 48 -6.58 18.96 12.26
CA ASN A 48 -5.13 18.88 12.33
C ASN A 48 -4.48 18.46 10.99
N VAL A 49 -5.26 18.46 9.89
CA VAL A 49 -4.76 18.01 8.59
C VAL A 49 -4.72 19.17 7.61
N GLU A 50 -3.54 19.48 7.14
CA GLU A 50 -3.30 20.46 6.07
C GLU A 50 -2.97 19.73 4.76
N MET A 51 -3.56 20.17 3.65
CA MET A 51 -3.39 19.55 2.33
C MET A 51 -2.98 20.57 1.28
N PRO A 52 -1.70 20.97 1.23
CA PRO A 52 -1.20 21.87 0.20
C PRO A 52 -1.15 21.18 -1.18
N GLU A 53 -1.52 21.92 -2.23
CA GLU A 53 -1.34 21.45 -3.61
C GLU A 53 0.10 21.74 -4.07
N VAL A 54 0.96 20.74 -3.94
CA VAL A 54 2.38 20.83 -4.26
C VAL A 54 2.84 19.59 -5.01
N ASN A 55 3.68 19.81 -6.01
CA ASN A 55 4.39 18.73 -6.69
C ASN A 55 5.65 18.37 -5.89
N ILE A 56 5.69 17.13 -5.40
CA ILE A 56 6.79 16.59 -4.57
C ILE A 56 7.99 16.05 -5.38
N ASN A 57 7.99 16.27 -6.71
CA ASN A 57 9.05 15.76 -7.57
C ASN A 57 10.33 16.63 -7.52
N SER A 58 10.32 17.83 -6.92
CA SER A 58 11.52 18.62 -6.72
C SER A 58 12.00 18.51 -5.28
N GLU A 59 13.33 18.53 -5.11
CA GLU A 59 13.97 18.49 -3.79
C GLU A 59 13.68 19.77 -3.01
N GLU A 60 13.66 20.93 -3.69
CA GLU A 60 13.36 22.24 -3.07
C GLU A 60 11.96 22.26 -2.47
N ALA A 61 10.98 21.72 -3.20
CA ALA A 61 9.61 21.60 -2.69
C ALA A 61 9.52 20.69 -1.46
N LEU A 62 10.25 19.57 -1.47
CA LEU A 62 10.33 18.67 -0.32
C LEU A 62 10.99 19.35 0.88
N VAL A 63 12.10 20.06 0.69
CA VAL A 63 12.77 20.81 1.76
C VAL A 63 11.83 21.85 2.37
N ALA A 64 11.10 22.61 1.54
CA ALA A 64 10.13 23.61 2.01
C ALA A 64 9.00 22.96 2.83
N LEU A 65 8.46 21.81 2.39
CA LEU A 65 7.43 21.07 3.09
C LEU A 65 7.91 20.48 4.43
N MET A 66 9.21 20.15 4.53
CA MET A 66 9.83 19.55 5.71
C MET A 66 10.22 20.56 6.78
N GLN A 67 10.28 21.87 6.46
CA GLN A 67 10.63 22.90 7.44
C GLN A 67 9.69 22.85 8.65
N GLY A 68 10.29 22.71 9.85
CA GLY A 68 9.56 22.66 11.12
C GLY A 68 8.74 21.40 11.34
N LYS A 69 8.97 20.33 10.58
CA LYS A 69 8.39 18.99 10.82
C LYS A 69 9.31 18.16 11.70
N ASP A 70 8.71 17.32 12.55
CA ASP A 70 9.44 16.42 13.44
C ASP A 70 9.74 15.08 12.75
N ALA A 71 8.86 14.65 11.83
CA ALA A 71 9.00 13.40 11.12
C ALA A 71 8.42 13.45 9.69
N VAL A 72 8.95 12.57 8.84
CA VAL A 72 8.45 12.31 7.48
C VAL A 72 8.02 10.86 7.37
N ILE A 73 6.85 10.64 6.78
CA ILE A 73 6.34 9.31 6.40
C ILE A 73 6.22 9.26 4.89
N ASN A 74 6.91 8.32 4.25
CA ASN A 74 6.82 8.08 2.81
C ASN A 74 6.03 6.80 2.49
N LEU A 75 4.84 6.97 1.93
CA LEU A 75 3.96 5.90 1.46
C LEU A 75 3.83 5.88 -0.07
N VAL A 76 4.57 6.76 -0.76
CA VAL A 76 4.44 6.87 -2.22
C VAL A 76 4.89 5.59 -2.89
N GLY A 77 4.04 5.06 -3.76
CA GLY A 77 4.32 3.89 -4.56
C GLY A 77 3.26 3.72 -5.65
N ILE A 78 3.64 3.00 -6.69
CA ILE A 78 2.77 2.62 -7.80
C ILE A 78 2.84 1.10 -7.99
N LEU A 79 1.77 0.49 -8.52
CA LEU A 79 1.68 -0.96 -8.74
C LEU A 79 1.76 -1.34 -10.23
N HIS A 80 1.66 -0.35 -11.11
CA HIS A 80 1.68 -0.57 -12.55
C HIS A 80 2.51 0.49 -13.24
N SER A 81 3.25 0.07 -14.25
CA SER A 81 3.89 0.94 -15.24
C SER A 81 3.46 0.54 -16.63
N ARG A 82 3.54 1.45 -17.58
CA ARG A 82 3.23 1.19 -18.99
C ARG A 82 4.45 0.73 -19.80
N ASP A 83 5.64 1.01 -19.30
CA ASP A 83 6.88 0.59 -19.93
C ASP A 83 7.40 -0.67 -19.26
N VAL A 84 7.97 -1.58 -20.06
CA VAL A 84 8.69 -2.76 -19.59
C VAL A 84 10.16 -2.60 -19.95
N VAL A 85 10.99 -2.30 -18.96
CA VAL A 85 12.43 -2.04 -19.15
C VAL A 85 13.23 -2.66 -17.99
N LEU A 86 14.37 -3.25 -18.27
CA LEU A 86 15.28 -3.76 -17.25
C LEU A 86 16.18 -2.65 -16.69
N PRO A 87 16.43 -2.61 -15.37
CA PRO A 87 15.90 -3.52 -14.35
C PRO A 87 14.43 -3.24 -13.98
N TYR A 88 13.91 -2.05 -14.24
CA TYR A 88 12.52 -1.61 -14.08
C TYR A 88 12.27 -0.31 -14.88
N SER A 89 11.01 -0.03 -15.14
CA SER A 89 10.55 1.13 -15.91
C SER A 89 10.88 2.46 -15.24
N LYS A 90 10.82 3.54 -16.03
CA LYS A 90 11.04 4.92 -15.53
C LYS A 90 10.05 5.32 -14.44
N ASP A 91 8.78 4.89 -14.55
CA ASP A 91 7.75 5.20 -13.56
C ASP A 91 8.08 4.55 -12.21
N PHE A 92 8.50 3.28 -12.22
CA PHE A 92 8.97 2.59 -11.01
C PHE A 92 10.25 3.22 -10.46
N ALA A 93 11.22 3.55 -11.32
CA ALA A 93 12.45 4.24 -10.91
C ALA A 93 12.12 5.56 -10.20
N GLU A 94 11.27 6.40 -10.79
CA GLU A 94 10.90 7.70 -10.25
C GLU A 94 10.19 7.59 -8.90
N ALA A 95 9.19 6.70 -8.81
CA ALA A 95 8.37 6.58 -7.59
C ALA A 95 9.08 5.85 -6.44
N HIS A 96 9.88 4.82 -6.74
CA HIS A 96 10.41 3.91 -5.72
C HIS A 96 11.90 4.11 -5.42
N VAL A 97 12.64 4.78 -6.29
CA VAL A 97 14.10 4.96 -6.16
C VAL A 97 14.46 6.44 -6.09
N GLU A 98 14.12 7.23 -7.11
CA GLU A 98 14.53 8.63 -7.18
C GLU A 98 13.80 9.50 -6.14
N LEU A 99 12.50 9.27 -5.91
CA LEU A 99 11.77 9.99 -4.86
C LEU A 99 12.32 9.68 -3.46
N PRO A 100 12.57 8.43 -3.03
CA PRO A 100 13.27 8.14 -1.78
C PRO A 100 14.63 8.81 -1.65
N LYS A 101 15.47 8.87 -2.71
CA LYS A 101 16.74 9.61 -2.70
C LYS A 101 16.53 11.09 -2.38
N ARG A 102 15.58 11.73 -3.07
CA ARG A 102 15.25 13.15 -2.83
C ARG A 102 14.69 13.37 -1.43
N ILE A 103 13.86 12.46 -0.91
CA ILE A 103 13.33 12.53 0.46
C ILE A 103 14.48 12.49 1.49
N VAL A 104 15.41 11.55 1.35
CA VAL A 104 16.57 11.45 2.24
C VAL A 104 17.41 12.73 2.18
N ALA A 105 17.71 13.25 0.98
CA ALA A 105 18.46 14.50 0.81
C ALA A 105 17.73 15.69 1.43
N ALA A 106 16.40 15.79 1.21
CA ALA A 106 15.59 16.87 1.77
C ALA A 106 15.47 16.79 3.29
N CYS A 107 15.36 15.59 3.88
CA CYS A 107 15.39 15.39 5.33
C CYS A 107 16.69 15.94 5.95
N LYS A 108 17.84 15.61 5.35
CA LYS A 108 19.14 16.11 5.79
C LYS A 108 19.24 17.63 5.71
N LYS A 109 18.79 18.23 4.60
CA LYS A 109 18.81 19.68 4.39
C LYS A 109 17.85 20.44 5.32
N ALA A 110 16.68 19.88 5.60
CA ALA A 110 15.68 20.48 6.48
C ALA A 110 15.90 20.18 7.98
N GLY A 111 16.87 19.33 8.32
CA GLY A 111 17.17 18.92 9.70
C GLY A 111 16.15 17.95 10.31
N VAL A 112 15.30 17.31 9.50
CA VAL A 112 14.32 16.30 9.95
C VAL A 112 15.01 14.95 10.04
N ARG A 113 15.20 14.43 11.26
CA ARG A 113 15.90 13.17 11.45
C ARG A 113 15.03 11.94 11.32
N ARG A 114 13.75 12.02 11.67
CA ARG A 114 12.84 10.87 11.71
C ARG A 114 12.20 10.60 10.35
N LEU A 115 12.49 9.42 9.75
CA LEU A 115 11.93 8.98 8.45
C LEU A 115 11.35 7.57 8.57
N LEU A 116 10.06 7.41 8.22
CA LEU A 116 9.40 6.13 8.07
C LEU A 116 9.10 5.88 6.59
N HIS A 117 9.38 4.66 6.11
CA HIS A 117 9.24 4.33 4.70
C HIS A 117 8.45 3.04 4.50
N MET A 118 7.60 3.03 3.46
CA MET A 118 6.86 1.83 3.04
C MET A 118 7.59 1.12 1.91
N SER A 119 8.10 -0.06 2.21
CA SER A 119 8.58 -1.05 1.25
C SER A 119 7.48 -2.06 0.89
N ALA A 120 7.82 -3.29 0.62
CA ALA A 120 6.90 -4.40 0.40
C ALA A 120 7.53 -5.71 0.88
N LEU A 121 6.74 -6.64 1.36
CA LEU A 121 7.22 -7.98 1.69
C LEU A 121 7.72 -8.67 0.42
N GLY A 122 8.91 -9.29 0.49
CA GLY A 122 9.58 -9.86 -0.68
C GLY A 122 10.33 -8.85 -1.57
N ALA A 123 10.38 -7.55 -1.20
CA ALA A 123 11.17 -6.55 -1.92
C ALA A 123 12.66 -6.91 -1.88
N SER A 124 13.28 -6.98 -3.05
CA SER A 124 14.70 -7.31 -3.22
C SER A 124 15.18 -6.85 -4.60
N PRO A 125 16.43 -6.37 -4.74
CA PRO A 125 17.01 -6.05 -6.04
C PRO A 125 17.04 -7.22 -7.03
N GLN A 126 16.96 -8.48 -6.54
CA GLN A 126 16.97 -9.71 -7.32
C GLN A 126 15.58 -10.32 -7.50
N ALA A 127 14.50 -9.65 -7.05
CA ALA A 127 13.14 -10.16 -7.16
C ALA A 127 12.69 -10.29 -8.64
N PRO A 128 11.74 -11.20 -8.95
CA PRO A 128 11.33 -11.47 -10.32
C PRO A 128 10.58 -10.31 -10.98
N SER A 129 9.84 -9.50 -10.21
CA SER A 129 9.07 -8.38 -10.74
C SER A 129 9.83 -7.04 -10.67
N GLU A 130 9.55 -6.15 -11.62
CA GLU A 130 10.06 -4.77 -11.63
C GLU A 130 9.64 -4.01 -10.36
N TYR A 131 8.39 -4.22 -9.94
CA TYR A 131 7.84 -3.65 -8.72
C TYR A 131 8.69 -4.01 -7.49
N LEU A 132 8.91 -5.30 -7.25
CA LEU A 132 9.65 -5.75 -6.07
C LEU A 132 11.12 -5.35 -6.13
N ARG A 133 11.75 -5.34 -7.34
CA ARG A 133 13.13 -4.86 -7.49
C ARG A 133 13.25 -3.38 -7.15
N SER A 134 12.39 -2.56 -7.73
CA SER A 134 12.43 -1.10 -7.48
C SER A 134 12.12 -0.76 -6.01
N LYS A 135 11.22 -1.52 -5.35
CA LYS A 135 10.96 -1.38 -3.91
C LYS A 135 12.18 -1.76 -3.07
N GLY A 136 12.89 -2.83 -3.47
CA GLY A 136 14.13 -3.27 -2.80
C GLY A 136 15.25 -2.21 -2.89
N ASP A 137 15.44 -1.61 -4.07
CA ASP A 137 16.42 -0.53 -4.26
C ASP A 137 16.06 0.73 -3.45
N GLY A 138 14.78 1.10 -3.43
CA GLY A 138 14.30 2.23 -2.63
C GLY A 138 14.47 2.00 -1.13
N GLU A 139 14.22 0.80 -0.65
CA GLU A 139 14.47 0.41 0.73
C GLU A 139 15.97 0.49 1.09
N ALA A 140 16.83 -0.03 0.23
CA ALA A 140 18.28 0.03 0.44
C ALA A 140 18.78 1.48 0.56
N ILE A 141 18.25 2.40 -0.25
CA ILE A 141 18.59 3.84 -0.18
C ILE A 141 18.19 4.43 1.17
N VAL A 142 16.98 4.15 1.64
CA VAL A 142 16.49 4.68 2.92
C VAL A 142 17.27 4.08 4.09
N MET A 143 17.53 2.77 4.07
CA MET A 143 18.31 2.10 5.12
C MET A 143 19.78 2.56 5.15
N ALA A 144 20.38 2.88 4.00
CA ALA A 144 21.73 3.42 3.93
C ALA A 144 21.87 4.81 4.59
N ALA A 145 20.77 5.52 4.78
CA ALA A 145 20.76 6.81 5.51
C ALA A 145 20.77 6.65 7.04
N GLN A 146 20.72 5.42 7.56
CA GLN A 146 20.80 5.13 9.00
C GLN A 146 22.10 5.71 9.58
N GLY A 147 21.98 6.30 10.76
CA GLY A 147 23.07 7.01 11.43
C GLY A 147 23.03 8.53 11.20
N GLU A 148 22.68 8.99 9.99
CA GLU A 148 22.34 10.39 9.74
C GLU A 148 20.85 10.67 10.00
N LEU A 149 19.98 9.71 9.65
CA LEU A 149 18.55 9.74 9.91
C LEU A 149 18.15 8.57 10.80
N ASP A 150 17.11 8.78 11.60
CA ASP A 150 16.45 7.76 12.42
C ASP A 150 15.38 7.08 11.55
N VAL A 151 15.78 6.10 10.75
CA VAL A 151 14.91 5.46 9.75
C VAL A 151 14.16 4.25 10.33
N THR A 152 12.93 4.01 9.85
CA THR A 152 12.23 2.73 10.03
C THR A 152 11.56 2.36 8.71
N VAL A 153 11.71 1.13 8.27
CA VAL A 153 11.09 0.61 7.06
C VAL A 153 10.01 -0.40 7.44
N PHE A 154 8.88 -0.36 6.73
CA PHE A 154 7.82 -1.36 6.86
C PHE A 154 7.61 -2.08 5.54
N ARG A 155 7.57 -3.41 5.61
CA ARG A 155 7.37 -4.34 4.49
C ARG A 155 6.03 -5.04 4.65
N PRO A 156 4.93 -4.42 4.26
CA PRO A 156 3.63 -5.09 4.35
C PRO A 156 3.48 -6.18 3.30
N SER A 157 2.77 -7.25 3.67
CA SER A 157 2.08 -8.12 2.72
C SER A 157 0.92 -7.36 2.07
N VAL A 158 0.02 -8.03 1.35
CA VAL A 158 -1.13 -7.36 0.76
C VAL A 158 -1.99 -6.71 1.84
N ILE A 159 -2.24 -5.40 1.69
CA ILE A 159 -3.00 -4.62 2.67
C ILE A 159 -4.47 -4.61 2.25
N PHE A 160 -5.37 -4.92 3.20
CA PHE A 160 -6.81 -4.92 2.99
C PHE A 160 -7.53 -3.95 3.93
N GLY A 161 -8.75 -3.55 3.57
CA GLY A 161 -9.61 -2.65 4.36
C GLY A 161 -10.49 -1.77 3.49
N LEU A 162 -11.32 -0.95 4.12
CA LEU A 162 -12.20 -0.06 3.39
C LEU A 162 -11.41 0.91 2.49
N GLY A 163 -11.60 0.78 1.18
CA GLY A 163 -10.88 1.56 0.17
C GLY A 163 -9.72 0.81 -0.48
N ASP A 164 -9.48 -0.47 -0.14
CA ASP A 164 -8.50 -1.29 -0.84
C ASP A 164 -8.86 -1.48 -2.32
N SER A 165 -7.86 -1.78 -3.12
CA SER A 165 -8.05 -2.16 -4.53
C SER A 165 -7.99 -3.67 -4.75
N PHE A 166 -7.52 -4.46 -3.79
CA PHE A 166 -7.27 -5.89 -3.96
C PHE A 166 -8.55 -6.71 -3.81
N LEU A 167 -9.13 -6.81 -2.61
CA LEU A 167 -10.39 -7.55 -2.40
C LEU A 167 -11.57 -6.86 -3.07
N SER A 168 -11.58 -5.52 -3.10
CA SER A 168 -12.63 -4.74 -3.76
C SER A 168 -12.68 -4.98 -5.27
N MET A 169 -11.53 -5.22 -5.92
CA MET A 169 -11.47 -5.58 -7.34
C MET A 169 -12.11 -6.96 -7.56
N PHE A 170 -11.73 -7.97 -6.79
CA PHE A 170 -12.36 -9.31 -6.87
C PHE A 170 -13.87 -9.23 -6.65
N ALA A 171 -14.30 -8.53 -5.60
CA ALA A 171 -15.71 -8.31 -5.32
C ALA A 171 -16.47 -7.66 -6.48
N SER A 172 -15.85 -6.66 -7.12
CA SER A 172 -16.44 -5.96 -8.26
C SER A 172 -16.65 -6.85 -9.48
N VAL A 173 -15.67 -7.72 -9.78
CA VAL A 173 -15.74 -8.64 -10.93
C VAL A 173 -16.69 -9.79 -10.62
N LEU A 174 -16.58 -10.40 -9.44
CA LEU A 174 -17.41 -11.54 -9.02
C LEU A 174 -18.91 -11.22 -8.93
N ARG A 175 -19.26 -9.95 -8.68
CA ARG A 175 -20.67 -9.50 -8.72
C ARG A 175 -21.27 -9.42 -10.13
N LYS A 176 -20.41 -9.28 -11.15
CA LYS A 176 -20.86 -8.98 -12.53
C LYS A 176 -20.76 -10.14 -13.47
N LEU A 177 -19.78 -11.02 -13.26
CA LEU A 177 -19.44 -12.09 -14.20
C LEU A 177 -19.84 -13.45 -13.65
N PRO A 178 -20.37 -14.37 -14.50
CA PRO A 178 -20.73 -15.73 -14.10
C PRO A 178 -19.52 -16.66 -13.97
N PHE A 179 -18.36 -16.22 -14.41
CA PHE A 179 -17.09 -16.96 -14.29
C PHE A 179 -15.94 -16.01 -14.03
N PHE A 180 -14.93 -16.50 -13.32
CA PHE A 180 -13.73 -15.76 -12.95
C PHE A 180 -12.49 -16.57 -13.33
N PRO A 181 -11.77 -16.21 -14.40
CA PRO A 181 -10.52 -16.85 -14.74
C PRO A 181 -9.41 -16.38 -13.79
N LEU A 182 -8.76 -17.32 -13.10
CA LEU A 182 -7.76 -17.05 -12.07
C LEU A 182 -6.42 -17.72 -12.43
N GLY A 183 -5.41 -16.88 -12.73
CA GLY A 183 -4.01 -17.30 -12.80
C GLY A 183 -3.34 -17.28 -11.44
N PHE A 184 -2.28 -18.05 -11.24
CA PHE A 184 -1.47 -18.08 -10.02
C PHE A 184 -2.28 -18.30 -8.73
N GLY A 185 -3.38 -19.08 -8.81
CA GLY A 185 -4.25 -19.34 -7.67
C GLY A 185 -3.56 -19.97 -6.45
N HIS A 186 -2.39 -20.55 -6.63
CA HIS A 186 -1.55 -21.15 -5.59
C HIS A 186 -0.65 -20.14 -4.84
N ALA A 187 -0.44 -18.93 -5.40
CA ALA A 187 0.39 -17.90 -4.77
C ALA A 187 -0.14 -17.57 -3.36
N ARG A 188 0.76 -17.51 -2.39
CA ARG A 188 0.40 -17.34 -0.97
C ARG A 188 0.57 -15.89 -0.53
N PHE A 189 -0.41 -15.43 0.25
CA PHE A 189 -0.47 -14.09 0.84
C PHE A 189 -0.78 -14.19 2.33
N GLN A 190 -0.34 -13.21 3.08
CA GLN A 190 -0.65 -13.07 4.51
C GLN A 190 -1.23 -11.67 4.76
N PRO A 191 -2.51 -11.45 4.35
CA PRO A 191 -3.13 -10.13 4.31
C PRO A 191 -3.12 -9.43 5.66
N VAL A 192 -2.75 -8.15 5.67
CA VAL A 192 -2.70 -7.30 6.87
C VAL A 192 -3.73 -6.18 6.78
N TRP A 193 -4.41 -5.88 7.88
CA TRP A 193 -5.39 -4.80 7.92
C TRP A 193 -4.72 -3.43 7.91
N ALA A 194 -5.28 -2.51 7.11
CA ALA A 194 -4.73 -1.16 6.95
C ALA A 194 -4.69 -0.35 8.26
N ALA A 195 -5.58 -0.61 9.22
CA ALA A 195 -5.51 0.05 10.52
C ALA A 195 -4.38 -0.48 11.39
N ASP A 196 -4.09 -1.78 11.36
CA ASP A 196 -2.93 -2.35 12.07
C ASP A 196 -1.62 -1.79 11.49
N VAL A 197 -1.55 -1.66 10.15
CA VAL A 197 -0.42 -0.97 9.49
C VAL A 197 -0.30 0.46 10.00
N ALA A 198 -1.41 1.21 10.08
CA ALA A 198 -1.40 2.58 10.56
C ALA A 198 -0.95 2.68 12.01
N ASP A 199 -1.40 1.77 12.87
CA ASP A 199 -0.98 1.72 14.27
C ASP A 199 0.53 1.45 14.38
N ALA A 200 1.09 0.51 13.60
CA ALA A 200 2.54 0.25 13.55
C ALA A 200 3.35 1.50 13.17
N TYR A 201 2.88 2.28 12.18
CA TYR A 201 3.53 3.53 11.81
C TYR A 201 3.52 4.56 12.93
N VAL A 202 2.35 4.77 13.52
CA VAL A 202 2.16 5.85 14.52
C VAL A 202 2.86 5.50 15.84
N ASP A 203 2.84 4.23 16.26
CA ASP A 203 3.56 3.75 17.44
C ASP A 203 5.08 3.81 17.29
N SER A 204 5.57 3.73 16.07
CA SER A 204 7.00 3.80 15.77
C SER A 204 7.56 5.22 15.72
N LEU A 205 6.71 6.27 15.56
CA LEU A 205 7.17 7.64 15.34
C LEU A 205 8.17 8.12 16.41
N GLY A 206 7.79 8.05 17.67
CA GLY A 206 8.61 8.49 18.80
C GLY A 206 9.45 7.38 19.44
N ASN A 207 9.35 6.14 18.98
CA ASN A 207 9.95 4.98 19.60
C ASN A 207 11.37 4.72 19.07
N ALA A 208 12.39 5.03 19.87
CA ALA A 208 13.79 4.86 19.51
C ALA A 208 14.18 3.38 19.24
N ALA A 209 13.46 2.41 19.80
CA ALA A 209 13.74 0.99 19.55
C ALA A 209 13.46 0.57 18.10
N THR A 210 12.71 1.39 17.34
CA THR A 210 12.40 1.13 15.93
C THR A 210 13.39 1.76 14.96
N PHE A 211 14.35 2.53 15.45
CA PHE A 211 15.34 3.21 14.61
C PHE A 211 16.30 2.19 14.00
N GLY A 212 16.53 2.31 12.70
CA GLY A 212 17.34 1.38 11.92
C GLY A 212 16.71 0.02 11.70
N GLN A 213 15.41 -0.14 12.00
CA GLN A 213 14.71 -1.41 11.84
C GLN A 213 13.90 -1.46 10.53
N ALA A 214 13.81 -2.66 9.97
CA ALA A 214 12.89 -3.00 8.89
C ALA A 214 11.92 -4.08 9.41
N TYR A 215 10.63 -3.75 9.49
CA TYR A 215 9.59 -4.64 10.02
C TYR A 215 8.72 -5.20 8.91
N ASP A 216 8.46 -6.50 9.00
CA ASP A 216 7.50 -7.19 8.14
C ASP A 216 6.11 -7.08 8.76
N LEU A 217 5.14 -6.55 8.01
CA LEU A 217 3.77 -6.40 8.48
C LEU A 217 2.88 -7.43 7.80
N VAL A 218 2.51 -8.45 8.55
CA VAL A 218 1.71 -9.58 8.04
C VAL A 218 0.50 -9.83 8.94
N GLY A 219 -0.56 -10.37 8.37
CA GLY A 219 -1.75 -10.78 9.12
C GLY A 219 -1.56 -12.08 9.89
N PRO A 220 -2.59 -12.55 10.62
CA PRO A 220 -2.48 -13.73 11.48
C PRO A 220 -2.51 -15.05 10.71
N ARG A 221 -2.97 -15.06 9.45
CA ARG A 221 -3.17 -16.28 8.66
C ARG A 221 -2.69 -16.12 7.22
N ILE A 222 -2.15 -17.20 6.68
CA ILE A 222 -1.74 -17.33 5.28
C ILE A 222 -2.92 -17.88 4.47
N TYR A 223 -3.12 -17.31 3.27
CA TYR A 223 -4.12 -17.73 2.30
C TYR A 223 -3.47 -17.88 0.93
N THR A 224 -3.95 -18.82 0.15
CA THR A 224 -3.71 -18.82 -1.30
C THR A 224 -4.57 -17.74 -1.98
N LEU A 225 -4.14 -17.27 -3.15
CA LEU A 225 -4.96 -16.35 -3.95
C LEU A 225 -6.34 -16.94 -4.25
N ARG A 226 -6.40 -18.26 -4.47
CA ARG A 226 -7.65 -18.98 -4.70
C ARG A 226 -8.59 -18.87 -3.49
N GLU A 227 -8.11 -19.11 -2.28
CA GLU A 227 -8.89 -18.98 -1.04
C GLU A 227 -9.40 -17.55 -0.83
N LEU A 228 -8.59 -16.53 -1.15
CA LEU A 228 -9.01 -15.13 -1.05
C LEU A 228 -10.11 -14.80 -2.04
N VAL A 229 -10.05 -15.33 -3.26
CA VAL A 229 -11.10 -15.13 -4.29
C VAL A 229 -12.35 -15.90 -3.93
N ASP A 230 -12.25 -17.16 -3.46
CA ASP A 230 -13.38 -17.98 -3.01
C ASP A 230 -14.10 -17.32 -1.82
N TYR A 231 -13.34 -16.85 -0.81
CA TYR A 231 -13.87 -16.12 0.33
C TYR A 231 -14.57 -14.81 -0.09
N THR A 232 -13.96 -14.07 -1.03
CA THR A 232 -14.60 -12.85 -1.55
C THR A 232 -15.91 -13.18 -2.30
N ALA A 233 -15.94 -14.29 -3.06
CA ALA A 233 -17.15 -14.73 -3.75
C ALA A 233 -18.30 -15.08 -2.76
N GLU A 234 -17.95 -15.74 -1.65
CA GLU A 234 -18.90 -16.03 -0.56
C GLU A 234 -19.45 -14.72 0.05
N LEU A 235 -18.59 -13.77 0.41
CA LEU A 235 -18.99 -12.49 1.00
C LEU A 235 -19.94 -11.67 0.11
N VAL A 236 -19.74 -11.71 -1.22
CA VAL A 236 -20.60 -10.99 -2.16
C VAL A 236 -21.81 -11.80 -2.61
N GLY A 237 -21.95 -13.05 -2.17
CA GLY A 237 -23.03 -13.97 -2.59
C GLY A 237 -22.94 -14.32 -4.07
N SER A 238 -21.74 -14.36 -4.65
CA SER A 238 -21.51 -14.68 -6.06
C SER A 238 -21.62 -16.18 -6.31
N LYS A 239 -22.26 -16.54 -7.41
CA LYS A 239 -22.28 -17.92 -7.95
C LYS A 239 -21.28 -18.10 -9.10
N ALA A 240 -20.34 -17.16 -9.27
CA ALA A 240 -19.36 -17.21 -10.34
C ALA A 240 -18.47 -18.45 -10.18
N ARG A 241 -18.28 -19.16 -11.29
CA ARG A 241 -17.36 -20.30 -11.33
C ARG A 241 -15.93 -19.81 -11.48
N ILE A 242 -15.06 -20.11 -10.52
CA ILE A 242 -13.65 -19.75 -10.58
C ILE A 242 -12.91 -20.82 -11.38
N ILE A 243 -12.30 -20.41 -12.49
CA ILE A 243 -11.62 -21.28 -13.45
C ILE A 243 -10.12 -21.04 -13.32
N ALA A 244 -9.36 -22.07 -12.91
CA ALA A 244 -7.91 -22.00 -12.86
C ALA A 244 -7.34 -21.89 -14.28
N LEU A 245 -6.46 -20.95 -14.49
CA LEU A 245 -5.69 -20.78 -15.73
C LEU A 245 -4.30 -21.40 -15.60
N SER A 246 -3.78 -21.99 -16.67
CA SER A 246 -2.35 -22.26 -16.76
C SER A 246 -1.56 -20.96 -16.84
N GLU A 247 -0.27 -21.01 -16.53
CA GLU A 247 0.59 -19.82 -16.54
C GLU A 247 0.57 -19.06 -17.86
N GLY A 248 0.66 -19.77 -19.00
CA GLY A 248 0.62 -19.14 -20.32
C GLY A 248 -0.68 -18.36 -20.56
N TRP A 249 -1.84 -18.93 -20.19
CA TRP A 249 -3.13 -18.25 -20.30
C TRP A 249 -3.26 -17.09 -19.31
N ALA A 250 -2.66 -17.20 -18.12
CA ALA A 250 -2.63 -16.11 -17.15
C ALA A 250 -1.82 -14.92 -17.67
N TYR A 251 -0.64 -15.15 -18.26
CA TYR A 251 0.16 -14.09 -18.89
C TYR A 251 -0.53 -13.45 -20.09
N LEU A 252 -1.22 -14.24 -20.93
CA LEU A 252 -2.01 -13.71 -22.04
C LEU A 252 -3.14 -12.82 -21.53
N GLN A 253 -3.87 -13.27 -20.52
CA GLN A 253 -4.92 -12.47 -19.87
C GLN A 253 -4.38 -11.16 -19.29
N ALA A 254 -3.27 -11.22 -18.55
CA ALA A 254 -2.64 -10.03 -17.96
C ALA A 254 -2.15 -9.05 -19.04
N GLY A 255 -1.60 -9.55 -20.15
CA GLY A 255 -1.21 -8.75 -21.30
C GLY A 255 -2.39 -8.03 -21.95
N LEU A 256 -3.52 -8.70 -22.14
CA LEU A 256 -4.74 -8.08 -22.65
C LEU A 256 -5.31 -7.02 -21.69
N MET A 257 -5.33 -7.31 -20.38
CA MET A 257 -5.79 -6.36 -19.36
C MET A 257 -4.87 -5.14 -19.25
N TRP A 258 -3.57 -5.31 -19.49
CA TRP A 258 -2.57 -4.23 -19.45
C TRP A 258 -2.79 -3.18 -20.56
N LEU A 259 -3.41 -3.55 -21.68
CA LEU A 259 -3.77 -2.60 -22.74
C LEU A 259 -4.87 -1.61 -22.32
N SER A 260 -5.58 -1.87 -21.22
CA SER A 260 -6.61 -0.97 -20.71
C SER A 260 -6.00 0.33 -20.15
N PRO A 261 -6.69 1.48 -20.29
CA PRO A 261 -6.27 2.76 -19.66
C PRO A 261 -6.11 2.67 -18.14
N LYS A 262 -6.82 1.74 -17.50
CA LYS A 262 -6.72 1.41 -16.07
C LYS A 262 -6.58 -0.10 -15.94
N PRO A 263 -5.37 -0.64 -16.05
CA PRO A 263 -5.18 -2.07 -15.98
C PRO A 263 -5.58 -2.61 -14.61
N LEU A 264 -6.37 -3.68 -14.59
CA LEU A 264 -6.69 -4.42 -13.37
C LEU A 264 -5.55 -5.33 -12.95
N MET A 265 -4.76 -5.79 -13.92
CA MET A 265 -3.62 -6.67 -13.75
C MET A 265 -2.60 -6.41 -14.86
N SER A 266 -1.32 -6.58 -14.56
CA SER A 266 -0.22 -6.51 -15.51
C SER A 266 0.61 -7.81 -15.48
N PRO A 267 1.41 -8.12 -16.50
CA PRO A 267 2.37 -9.23 -16.44
C PRO A 267 3.33 -9.12 -15.25
N ASP A 268 3.71 -7.92 -14.83
CA ASP A 268 4.58 -7.70 -13.68
C ASP A 268 3.92 -8.09 -12.34
N ASN A 269 2.59 -7.94 -12.22
CA ASN A 269 1.87 -8.44 -11.05
C ASN A 269 1.93 -9.97 -10.98
N LEU A 270 1.88 -10.68 -12.10
CA LEU A 270 2.04 -12.14 -12.12
C LEU A 270 3.46 -12.54 -11.69
N ARG A 271 4.50 -11.83 -12.17
CA ARG A 271 5.88 -12.06 -11.70
C ARG A 271 6.02 -11.80 -10.20
N SER A 272 5.31 -10.81 -9.65
CA SER A 272 5.30 -10.59 -8.20
C SER A 272 4.71 -11.78 -7.43
N MET A 273 3.80 -12.55 -8.06
CA MET A 273 3.18 -13.73 -7.46
C MET A 273 4.04 -15.01 -7.56
N GLU A 274 5.19 -14.95 -8.24
CA GLU A 274 6.20 -16.02 -8.24
C GLU A 274 6.92 -16.11 -6.87
N VAL A 275 6.82 -15.04 -6.07
CA VAL A 275 7.32 -14.98 -4.69
C VAL A 275 6.14 -14.86 -3.74
N ASP A 276 6.05 -15.78 -2.79
CA ASP A 276 5.02 -15.71 -1.77
C ASP A 276 5.15 -14.47 -0.87
N SER A 277 4.05 -13.80 -0.63
CA SER A 277 3.99 -12.62 0.25
C SER A 277 3.57 -13.02 1.66
N VAL A 278 4.39 -13.87 2.29
CA VAL A 278 4.14 -14.49 3.61
C VAL A 278 5.36 -14.44 4.51
N CYS A 279 5.14 -14.59 5.79
CA CYS A 279 6.18 -14.78 6.79
C CYS A 279 6.44 -16.28 7.03
N ASP A 280 7.54 -16.79 6.54
CA ASP A 280 7.96 -18.18 6.72
C ASP A 280 8.88 -18.35 7.96
N GLY A 281 8.52 -17.72 9.08
CA GLY A 281 9.23 -17.89 10.36
C GLY A 281 10.53 -17.07 10.52
N LYS A 282 10.92 -16.29 9.53
CA LYS A 282 12.13 -15.43 9.55
C LYS A 282 11.81 -13.93 9.49
N CYS A 283 10.61 -13.54 9.89
CA CYS A 283 10.19 -12.14 9.82
C CYS A 283 10.61 -11.36 11.04
N ASN A 284 10.97 -10.11 10.82
CA ASN A 284 11.14 -9.13 11.87
C ASN A 284 9.81 -8.40 12.11
N LEU A 285 9.05 -8.83 13.11
CA LEU A 285 7.76 -8.24 13.44
C LEU A 285 7.93 -7.11 14.46
N PRO A 286 7.05 -6.08 14.46
CA PRO A 286 7.02 -5.09 15.53
C PRO A 286 6.79 -5.75 16.89
N ALA A 287 7.33 -5.18 17.96
CA ALA A 287 7.05 -5.65 19.31
C ALA A 287 5.54 -5.64 19.58
N ASN A 288 5.03 -6.71 20.19
CA ASN A 288 3.58 -6.89 20.48
C ASN A 288 2.70 -6.83 19.22
N TRP A 289 3.18 -7.38 18.11
CA TRP A 289 2.40 -7.44 16.87
C TRP A 289 1.23 -8.42 17.00
N HIS A 290 0.00 -7.90 17.03
CA HIS A 290 -1.24 -8.66 17.14
C HIS A 290 -2.20 -8.24 16.00
N PRO A 291 -1.96 -8.72 14.76
CA PRO A 291 -2.73 -8.28 13.61
C PRO A 291 -4.16 -8.83 13.63
N THR A 292 -5.08 -8.02 13.12
CA THR A 292 -6.50 -8.34 13.02
C THR A 292 -6.77 -9.31 11.87
N ALA A 293 -7.62 -10.31 12.12
CA ALA A 293 -7.98 -11.31 11.13
C ALA A 293 -8.80 -10.71 9.97
N LEU A 294 -8.60 -11.25 8.77
CA LEU A 294 -9.31 -10.87 7.56
C LEU A 294 -10.84 -11.00 7.74
N GLU A 295 -11.27 -12.07 8.36
CA GLU A 295 -12.66 -12.42 8.59
C GLU A 295 -13.40 -11.44 9.51
N ALA A 296 -12.67 -10.76 10.39
CA ALA A 296 -13.27 -9.75 11.26
C ALA A 296 -13.59 -8.44 10.53
N ILE A 297 -12.87 -8.13 9.47
CA ILE A 297 -12.94 -6.81 8.82
C ILE A 297 -13.56 -6.87 7.41
N ALA A 298 -13.18 -7.84 6.57
CA ALA A 298 -13.61 -7.89 5.18
C ALA A 298 -15.15 -7.90 5.01
N PRO A 299 -15.94 -8.60 5.86
CA PRO A 299 -17.39 -8.55 5.76
C PRO A 299 -17.98 -7.15 5.95
N THR A 300 -17.32 -6.28 6.72
CA THR A 300 -17.85 -4.94 7.04
C THR A 300 -17.92 -4.01 5.84
N TYR A 301 -17.12 -4.24 4.80
CA TYR A 301 -17.06 -3.36 3.62
C TYR A 301 -17.27 -4.09 2.29
N ILE A 302 -17.11 -5.42 2.24
CA ILE A 302 -17.28 -6.23 1.02
C ILE A 302 -18.66 -6.89 0.97
N ALA A 303 -19.20 -7.38 2.11
CA ALA A 303 -20.43 -8.15 2.10
C ALA A 303 -21.63 -7.39 1.52
N HIS A 304 -22.51 -8.13 0.82
CA HIS A 304 -23.71 -7.58 0.15
C HIS A 304 -24.68 -6.88 1.12
N ASN A 305 -24.70 -7.28 2.39
CA ASN A 305 -25.61 -6.77 3.41
C ASN A 305 -25.14 -5.52 4.14
N THR A 306 -23.97 -4.96 3.80
CA THR A 306 -23.52 -3.70 4.38
C THR A 306 -24.32 -2.51 3.87
N PRO A 307 -24.45 -1.41 4.63
CA PRO A 307 -25.09 -0.18 4.15
C PRO A 307 -24.47 0.31 2.83
N LYS A 308 -23.16 0.18 2.66
CA LYS A 308 -22.46 0.53 1.41
C LYS A 308 -22.83 -0.41 0.27
N GLY A 309 -22.88 -1.73 0.49
CA GLY A 309 -23.30 -2.72 -0.51
C GLY A 309 -24.73 -2.49 -0.99
N LYS A 310 -25.64 -2.10 -0.07
CA LYS A 310 -27.01 -1.68 -0.42
C LYS A 310 -27.01 -0.41 -1.27
N LEU A 311 -26.25 0.62 -0.90
CA LEU A 311 -26.13 1.85 -1.66
C LEU A 311 -25.53 1.62 -3.05
N ASP A 312 -24.52 0.79 -3.18
CA ASP A 312 -23.93 0.43 -4.46
C ASP A 312 -24.89 -0.36 -5.33
N SER A 313 -25.73 -1.23 -4.76
CA SER A 313 -26.79 -1.93 -5.48
C SER A 313 -27.88 -0.96 -5.99
N PHE A 314 -28.21 0.07 -5.21
CA PHE A 314 -29.16 1.10 -5.65
C PHE A 314 -28.56 2.00 -6.74
N ARG A 315 -27.29 2.38 -6.64
CA ARG A 315 -26.57 3.13 -7.68
C ARG A 315 -26.51 2.37 -8.99
N PHE A 316 -26.22 1.08 -8.93
CA PHE A 316 -26.21 0.22 -10.13
C PHE A 316 -27.59 0.14 -10.79
N ARG A 317 -28.67 -0.01 -10.01
CA ARG A 317 -30.05 -0.01 -10.53
C ARG A 317 -30.47 1.36 -11.09
N ALA A 318 -29.93 2.45 -10.54
CA ALA A 318 -30.18 3.82 -11.01
C ALA A 318 -29.33 4.22 -12.22
N GLY A 319 -28.46 3.34 -12.75
CA GLY A 319 -27.59 3.64 -13.89
C GLY A 319 -26.50 4.67 -13.59
N ARG A 320 -26.09 4.82 -12.33
CA ARG A 320 -25.07 5.79 -11.86
C ARG A 320 -23.82 5.12 -11.34
#